data_60c9c838808a09084fe42ccc5a168f3a
#
_entry.id   60c9c838808a09084fe42ccc5a168f3a
#
_cell.length_a   1.000
_cell.length_b   1.000
_cell.length_c   1.000
_cell.angle_alpha   90.00
_cell.angle_beta   90.00
_cell.angle_gamma   90.00
#
_symmetry.space_group_name_H-M   'P 1'
#
loop_
_entity.id
_entity.type
_entity.pdbx_description
1 polymer ?
#
loop_
_entity_poly.entity_id
_entity_poly.type
_entity_poly.pdbx_seq_one_letter_code
_entity_poly.pdbx_strand_id
1 'polypeptide(L)'
;MTCTLSDVGNLGRPLAKGIVTTARIAAMIAALAGCSSRSAQFPPACPRAGILADAADLTRYRPGGGRDLTDQVLEGHIVGISGECTYGETKRDLQTTVTVSLDVIRGPAASQSREEDIVIFVAVTHSERILDKKIYPIRVKFPPNVEKIHLTSAEIPLLLPVSAELSGAAYAVTAGFQLTPDELDINRARRPR
;
A
#
# COMPACT_ATOMS: atom_id res chain seq x y z
N MET A 1 -17.75 -1.39 -21.82
CA MET A 1 -17.32 -0.57 -22.96
C MET A 1 -17.96 -1.13 -24.19
N THR A 2 -19.00 -0.49 -24.66
CA THR A 2 -19.90 -0.86 -25.75
C THR A 2 -19.28 -0.46 -27.09
N CYS A 3 -19.08 -1.44 -28.00
CA CYS A 3 -18.76 -1.17 -29.40
C CYS A 3 -20.05 -0.72 -30.12
N THR A 4 -20.10 0.54 -30.53
CA THR A 4 -21.13 1.07 -31.41
C THR A 4 -20.73 0.80 -32.87
N LEU A 5 -21.57 0.04 -33.58
CA LEU A 5 -21.52 -0.04 -35.03
C LEU A 5 -22.09 1.27 -35.61
N SER A 6 -21.29 1.97 -36.37
CA SER A 6 -21.73 3.09 -37.20
C SER A 6 -22.17 2.60 -38.59
N ASP A 7 -23.34 3.03 -38.93
CA ASP A 7 -24.14 2.94 -40.15
C ASP A 7 -23.32 3.33 -41.39
N VAL A 8 -23.31 2.49 -42.41
CA VAL A 8 -22.78 2.82 -43.74
C VAL A 8 -23.93 2.90 -44.74
N GLY A 9 -24.15 4.12 -45.19
CA GLY A 9 -25.19 4.51 -46.10
C GLY A 9 -25.12 3.83 -47.46
N ASN A 10 -26.28 3.69 -47.95
CA ASN A 10 -26.76 3.23 -49.25
C ASN A 10 -26.29 4.14 -50.40
N LEU A 11 -25.58 3.59 -51.41
CA LEU A 11 -25.42 4.27 -52.71
C LEU A 11 -25.38 3.23 -53.86
N GLY A 12 -26.41 3.31 -54.71
CA GLY A 12 -26.44 3.20 -56.14
C GLY A 12 -25.94 1.91 -56.85
N ARG A 13 -26.87 1.17 -57.44
CA ARG A 13 -26.64 0.18 -58.54
C ARG A 13 -25.97 0.86 -59.76
N PRO A 14 -25.10 0.15 -60.59
CA PRO A 14 -25.63 -0.75 -61.58
C PRO A 14 -24.81 -2.02 -61.89
N LEU A 15 -25.50 -2.96 -62.49
CA LEU A 15 -25.14 -4.18 -63.20
C LEU A 15 -23.67 -4.41 -63.63
N ALA A 16 -23.05 -5.45 -63.09
CA ALA A 16 -22.14 -6.36 -63.79
C ALA A 16 -22.15 -7.73 -63.10
N LYS A 17 -22.83 -8.67 -63.73
CA LYS A 17 -22.84 -10.08 -63.31
C LYS A 17 -21.45 -10.69 -63.57
N GLY A 18 -20.79 -11.20 -62.50
CA GLY A 18 -19.72 -12.17 -62.66
C GLY A 18 -18.46 -12.02 -61.80
N ILE A 19 -18.13 -10.84 -61.26
CA ILE A 19 -16.84 -10.63 -60.52
C ILE A 19 -17.04 -10.34 -59.03
N VAL A 20 -18.28 -10.27 -58.55
CA VAL A 20 -18.61 -9.77 -57.21
C VAL A 20 -18.44 -10.85 -56.13
N THR A 21 -18.44 -12.15 -56.50
CA THR A 21 -18.45 -13.24 -55.52
C THR A 21 -17.08 -13.50 -54.86
N THR A 22 -15.99 -13.33 -55.62
CA THR A 22 -14.62 -13.53 -55.09
C THR A 22 -14.15 -12.39 -54.21
N ALA A 23 -14.56 -11.14 -54.47
CA ALA A 23 -14.21 -9.98 -53.66
C ALA A 23 -14.90 -9.96 -52.29
N ARG A 24 -16.10 -10.52 -52.16
CA ARG A 24 -16.84 -10.59 -50.90
C ARG A 24 -16.27 -11.62 -49.92
N ILE A 25 -15.70 -12.73 -50.42
CA ILE A 25 -15.07 -13.76 -49.56
C ILE A 25 -13.73 -13.24 -49.00
N ALA A 26 -12.94 -12.52 -49.80
CA ALA A 26 -11.69 -11.94 -49.35
C ALA A 26 -11.87 -10.85 -48.26
N ALA A 27 -12.96 -10.05 -48.36
CA ALA A 27 -13.26 -9.02 -47.36
C ALA A 27 -13.76 -9.60 -46.02
N MET A 28 -14.38 -10.79 -46.05
CA MET A 28 -14.87 -11.46 -44.80
C MET A 28 -13.73 -12.12 -44.03
N ILE A 29 -12.65 -12.56 -44.67
CA ILE A 29 -11.48 -13.18 -44.02
C ILE A 29 -10.59 -12.12 -43.35
N ALA A 30 -10.54 -10.90 -43.87
CA ALA A 30 -9.77 -9.81 -43.28
C ALA A 30 -10.38 -9.27 -41.95
N ALA A 31 -11.67 -9.47 -41.71
CA ALA A 31 -12.35 -9.01 -40.46
C ALA A 31 -12.11 -9.91 -39.25
N LEU A 32 -11.57 -11.10 -39.38
CA LEU A 32 -11.29 -12.06 -38.32
C LEU A 32 -9.88 -11.95 -37.72
N ALA A 33 -8.99 -11.15 -38.32
CA ALA A 33 -7.61 -10.99 -37.85
C ALA A 33 -7.41 -9.90 -36.76
N GLY A 34 -8.48 -9.28 -36.28
CA GLY A 34 -8.41 -8.11 -35.40
C GLY A 34 -8.52 -8.39 -33.90
N CYS A 35 -8.64 -9.64 -33.45
CA CYS A 35 -8.57 -9.97 -32.03
C CYS A 35 -7.15 -10.39 -31.66
N SER A 36 -6.22 -9.42 -31.59
CA SER A 36 -5.00 -9.64 -30.80
C SER A 36 -5.44 -9.76 -29.35
N SER A 37 -5.48 -10.97 -28.83
CA SER A 37 -5.63 -11.26 -27.42
C SER A 37 -4.49 -10.54 -26.68
N ARG A 38 -4.76 -9.38 -26.09
CA ARG A 38 -3.93 -8.88 -25.00
C ARG A 38 -3.87 -10.03 -24.02
N SER A 39 -2.70 -10.67 -23.92
CA SER A 39 -2.46 -11.66 -22.90
C SER A 39 -2.89 -11.02 -21.57
N ALA A 40 -3.95 -11.54 -20.96
CA ALA A 40 -4.39 -11.08 -19.66
C ALA A 40 -3.24 -11.36 -18.69
N GLN A 41 -2.42 -10.33 -18.46
CA GLN A 41 -1.33 -10.43 -17.51
C GLN A 41 -1.96 -10.38 -16.14
N PHE A 42 -1.92 -11.49 -15.42
CA PHE A 42 -2.36 -11.52 -14.03
C PHE A 42 -1.54 -10.51 -13.21
N PRO A 43 -2.20 -9.79 -12.28
CA PRO A 43 -1.48 -8.90 -11.38
C PRO A 43 -0.42 -9.69 -10.59
N PRO A 44 0.68 -9.04 -10.16
CA PRO A 44 1.67 -9.71 -9.34
C PRO A 44 1.07 -10.18 -8.02
N ALA A 45 1.62 -11.26 -7.47
CA ALA A 45 1.34 -11.64 -6.10
C ALA A 45 2.06 -10.67 -5.16
N CYS A 46 1.33 -9.73 -4.55
CA CYS A 46 1.87 -8.75 -3.64
C CYS A 46 2.33 -9.37 -2.31
N PRO A 47 3.28 -8.75 -1.59
CA PRO A 47 3.66 -9.14 -0.24
C PRO A 47 2.48 -9.00 0.72
N ARG A 48 2.47 -9.82 1.76
CA ARG A 48 1.49 -9.66 2.85
C ARG A 48 1.89 -8.47 3.70
N ALA A 49 0.96 -7.56 3.94
CA ALA A 49 1.17 -6.42 4.82
C ALA A 49 0.53 -6.68 6.19
N GLY A 50 1.19 -6.24 7.27
CA GLY A 50 0.71 -6.42 8.64
C GLY A 50 1.30 -5.41 9.61
N ILE A 51 0.72 -5.34 10.79
CA ILE A 51 1.18 -4.49 11.89
C ILE A 51 1.80 -5.40 12.94
N LEU A 52 3.02 -5.04 13.42
CA LEU A 52 3.66 -5.80 14.50
C LEU A 52 2.91 -5.53 15.80
N ALA A 53 2.30 -6.58 16.31
CA ALA A 53 1.39 -6.47 17.41
C ALA A 53 2.02 -5.78 18.66
N ASP A 54 3.27 -6.11 19.05
CA ASP A 54 3.96 -5.48 20.20
C ASP A 54 4.33 -4.01 19.97
N ALA A 55 4.29 -3.55 18.74
CA ALA A 55 4.63 -2.19 18.34
C ALA A 55 3.48 -1.47 17.62
N ALA A 56 2.25 -1.98 17.74
CA ALA A 56 1.05 -1.35 17.18
C ALA A 56 0.67 -0.07 17.92
N ASP A 57 1.04 0.01 19.19
CA ASP A 57 0.70 1.10 20.08
C ASP A 57 1.96 1.80 20.59
N LEU A 58 1.85 3.08 20.89
CA LEU A 58 2.85 3.92 21.53
C LEU A 58 2.19 4.63 22.71
N THR A 59 2.75 4.49 23.91
CA THR A 59 2.37 5.34 25.05
C THR A 59 3.62 5.96 25.63
N ARG A 60 3.66 7.28 25.64
CA ARG A 60 4.79 8.05 26.16
C ARG A 60 4.38 8.84 27.37
N TYR A 61 5.16 8.72 28.43
CA TYR A 61 5.03 9.50 29.65
C TYR A 61 6.14 10.53 29.78
N ARG A 62 5.92 11.58 30.56
CA ARG A 62 6.95 12.60 30.81
C ARG A 62 8.12 11.98 31.58
N PRO A 63 9.36 12.39 31.29
CA PRO A 63 10.52 11.91 32.03
C PRO A 63 10.41 12.24 33.52
N GLY A 64 10.67 11.25 34.38
CA GLY A 64 10.61 11.41 35.86
C GLY A 64 9.21 11.47 36.46
N GLY A 65 8.15 11.35 35.64
CA GLY A 65 6.77 11.23 36.08
C GLY A 65 6.36 9.79 36.41
N GLY A 66 5.10 9.64 36.82
CA GLY A 66 4.45 8.32 36.99
C GLY A 66 4.05 7.70 35.63
N ARG A 67 3.28 6.61 35.71
CA ARG A 67 2.66 5.95 34.55
C ARG A 67 1.14 6.06 34.59
N ASP A 68 0.62 7.14 35.12
CA ASP A 68 -0.80 7.43 35.12
C ASP A 68 -1.21 8.39 33.97
N LEU A 69 -2.50 8.59 33.83
CA LEU A 69 -3.02 9.43 32.73
C LEU A 69 -2.56 10.88 32.82
N THR A 70 -2.27 11.40 34.02
CA THR A 70 -1.86 12.80 34.20
C THR A 70 -0.41 13.04 33.76
N ASP A 71 0.38 11.98 33.70
CA ASP A 71 1.77 12.01 33.22
C ASP A 71 1.92 11.63 31.74
N GLN A 72 0.81 11.26 31.08
CA GLN A 72 0.83 10.88 29.67
C GLN A 72 1.07 12.08 28.77
N VAL A 73 2.10 11.99 27.94
CA VAL A 73 2.45 13.00 26.93
C VAL A 73 1.76 12.69 25.60
N LEU A 74 1.79 11.43 25.19
CA LEU A 74 1.33 11.02 23.87
C LEU A 74 0.83 9.58 23.89
N GLU A 75 -0.22 9.33 23.12
CA GLU A 75 -0.67 8.00 22.76
C GLU A 75 -0.77 7.90 21.24
N GLY A 76 -0.30 6.81 20.66
CA GLY A 76 -0.34 6.55 19.24
C GLY A 76 -0.85 5.14 18.96
N HIS A 77 -1.62 4.98 17.89
CA HIS A 77 -2.13 3.70 17.41
C HIS A 77 -1.91 3.59 15.92
N ILE A 78 -1.28 2.51 15.45
CA ILE A 78 -1.28 2.18 14.03
C ILE A 78 -2.61 1.50 13.72
N VAL A 79 -3.46 2.18 12.94
CA VAL A 79 -4.81 1.73 12.62
C VAL A 79 -4.91 1.02 11.28
N GLY A 80 -3.88 1.14 10.43
CA GLY A 80 -3.86 0.49 9.13
C GLY A 80 -2.51 0.53 8.43
N ILE A 81 -2.32 -0.43 7.54
CA ILE A 81 -1.26 -0.46 6.56
C ILE A 81 -1.88 -0.81 5.21
N SER A 82 -1.58 -0.04 4.19
CA SER A 82 -2.03 -0.25 2.82
C SER A 82 -0.86 -0.15 1.85
N GLY A 83 -1.02 -0.70 0.66
CA GLY A 83 0.03 -0.63 -0.33
C GLY A 83 -0.40 -1.18 -1.68
N GLU A 84 0.41 -0.88 -2.67
CA GLU A 84 0.27 -1.34 -4.04
C GLU A 84 1.57 -2.00 -4.48
N CYS A 85 1.48 -2.94 -5.42
CA CYS A 85 2.67 -3.53 -6.00
C CYS A 85 2.50 -3.75 -7.50
N THR A 86 3.59 -3.53 -8.24
CA THR A 86 3.67 -3.74 -9.68
C THR A 86 5.00 -4.41 -10.03
N TYR A 87 5.03 -5.18 -11.11
CA TYR A 87 6.32 -5.66 -11.63
C TYR A 87 7.15 -4.51 -12.17
N GLY A 88 8.44 -4.50 -11.87
CA GLY A 88 9.41 -3.67 -12.57
C GLY A 88 9.54 -4.06 -14.05
N GLU A 89 10.25 -3.25 -14.82
CA GLU A 89 10.38 -3.41 -16.29
C GLU A 89 10.90 -4.81 -16.69
N THR A 90 11.84 -5.35 -15.95
CA THR A 90 12.46 -6.66 -16.24
C THR A 90 11.70 -7.84 -15.63
N LYS A 91 10.64 -7.58 -14.86
CA LYS A 91 9.89 -8.57 -14.07
C LYS A 91 10.77 -9.40 -13.07
N ARG A 92 11.94 -8.90 -12.73
CA ARG A 92 12.85 -9.48 -11.73
C ARG A 92 12.73 -8.84 -10.37
N ASP A 93 11.96 -7.79 -10.29
CA ASP A 93 11.66 -7.04 -9.07
C ASP A 93 10.18 -6.70 -9.00
N LEU A 94 9.70 -6.53 -7.80
CA LEU A 94 8.38 -6.05 -7.47
C LEU A 94 8.53 -4.69 -6.81
N GLN A 95 8.05 -3.65 -7.48
CA GLN A 95 7.97 -2.30 -6.94
C GLN A 95 6.73 -2.24 -6.07
N THR A 96 6.93 -2.02 -4.79
CA THR A 96 5.86 -1.98 -3.79
C THR A 96 5.89 -0.62 -3.11
N THR A 97 4.74 0.01 -2.98
CA THR A 97 4.57 1.25 -2.21
C THR A 97 3.66 0.96 -1.03
N VAL A 98 4.07 1.39 0.16
CA VAL A 98 3.35 1.17 1.41
C VAL A 98 3.07 2.49 2.10
N THR A 99 1.88 2.62 2.70
CA THR A 99 1.50 3.72 3.59
C THR A 99 0.99 3.18 4.91
N VAL A 100 1.24 3.91 6.00
CA VAL A 100 0.83 3.55 7.36
C VAL A 100 -0.10 4.62 7.88
N SER A 101 -1.29 4.22 8.33
CA SER A 101 -2.29 5.12 8.93
C SER A 101 -2.22 5.04 10.44
N LEU A 102 -2.25 6.19 11.10
CA LEU A 102 -2.05 6.35 12.53
C LEU A 102 -3.10 7.27 13.13
N ASP A 103 -3.56 6.92 14.31
CA ASP A 103 -4.25 7.82 15.23
C ASP A 103 -3.27 8.26 16.30
N VAL A 104 -3.19 9.55 16.54
CA VAL A 104 -2.30 10.11 17.57
C VAL A 104 -3.11 11.02 18.48
N ILE A 105 -2.97 10.79 19.80
CA ILE A 105 -3.71 11.49 20.85
C ILE A 105 -2.70 12.20 21.74
N ARG A 106 -2.92 13.48 21.94
CA ARG A 106 -2.12 14.32 22.82
C ARG A 106 -2.57 14.13 24.26
N GLY A 107 -1.62 13.78 25.12
CA GLY A 107 -1.88 13.61 26.55
C GLY A 107 -1.88 14.92 27.33
N PRO A 108 -2.39 14.91 28.59
CA PRO A 108 -2.45 16.10 29.44
C PRO A 108 -1.06 16.64 29.85
N ALA A 109 -0.04 15.79 29.87
CA ALA A 109 1.35 16.19 30.18
C ALA A 109 2.15 16.67 28.94
N ALA A 110 1.51 16.76 27.77
CA ALA A 110 2.17 17.18 26.55
C ALA A 110 2.64 18.64 26.60
N SER A 111 3.70 18.94 25.84
CA SER A 111 4.28 20.26 25.76
C SER A 111 3.32 21.30 25.19
N GLN A 112 3.53 22.57 25.50
CA GLN A 112 2.70 23.66 24.96
C GLN A 112 2.94 23.90 23.46
N SER A 113 4.05 23.42 22.90
CA SER A 113 4.37 23.56 21.48
C SER A 113 3.37 22.87 20.55
N ARG A 114 2.58 21.92 21.07
CA ARG A 114 1.62 21.11 20.31
C ARG A 114 2.26 20.36 19.13
N GLU A 115 3.56 20.14 19.20
CA GLU A 115 4.31 19.33 18.25
C GLU A 115 4.99 18.19 19.01
N GLU A 116 4.86 16.98 18.45
CA GLU A 116 5.49 15.76 18.98
C GLU A 116 6.13 14.96 17.85
N ASP A 117 7.29 14.38 18.12
CA ASP A 117 7.96 13.50 17.18
C ASP A 117 7.67 12.04 17.51
N ILE A 118 7.17 11.30 16.56
CA ILE A 118 7.00 9.86 16.62
C ILE A 118 7.87 9.19 15.55
N VAL A 119 8.21 7.95 15.77
CA VAL A 119 9.04 7.18 14.83
C VAL A 119 8.36 5.86 14.54
N ILE A 120 8.14 5.56 13.27
CA ILE A 120 7.69 4.26 12.80
C ILE A 120 8.81 3.52 12.08
N PHE A 121 8.70 2.21 12.01
CA PHE A 121 9.52 1.42 11.13
C PHE A 121 8.66 0.63 10.14
N VAL A 122 9.26 0.30 9.00
CA VAL A 122 8.75 -0.69 8.06
C VAL A 122 9.86 -1.72 7.84
N ALA A 123 9.53 -2.98 8.04
CA ALA A 123 10.43 -4.10 7.86
C ALA A 123 9.91 -5.05 6.79
N VAL A 124 10.82 -5.56 5.97
CA VAL A 124 10.57 -6.62 5.00
C VAL A 124 11.16 -7.91 5.52
N THR A 125 10.36 -8.97 5.54
CA THR A 125 10.80 -10.29 5.98
C THR A 125 10.52 -11.35 4.89
N HIS A 126 11.36 -12.38 4.86
CA HIS A 126 11.16 -13.59 4.09
C HIS A 126 11.61 -14.78 4.93
N SER A 127 10.79 -15.83 5.03
CA SER A 127 11.08 -17.04 5.84
C SER A 127 11.55 -16.68 7.27
N GLU A 128 10.79 -15.77 7.94
CA GLU A 128 11.08 -15.28 9.31
C GLU A 128 12.38 -14.47 9.49
N ARG A 129 13.13 -14.24 8.42
CA ARG A 129 14.32 -13.40 8.44
C ARG A 129 14.01 -11.98 8.00
N ILE A 130 14.49 -11.02 8.76
CA ILE A 130 14.43 -9.61 8.37
C ILE A 130 15.46 -9.39 7.26
N LEU A 131 14.98 -8.96 6.09
CA LEU A 131 15.81 -8.60 4.94
C LEU A 131 16.18 -7.13 4.94
N ASP A 132 15.22 -6.27 5.30
CA ASP A 132 15.41 -4.82 5.39
C ASP A 132 14.52 -4.25 6.49
N LYS A 133 15.00 -3.20 7.15
CA LYS A 133 14.23 -2.42 8.13
C LYS A 133 14.62 -0.96 8.00
N LYS A 134 13.65 -0.11 7.71
CA LYS A 134 13.83 1.34 7.62
C LYS A 134 13.00 2.05 8.68
N ILE A 135 13.52 3.17 9.15
CA ILE A 135 12.94 3.98 10.22
C ILE A 135 12.52 5.33 9.63
N TYR A 136 11.31 5.77 9.96
CA TYR A 136 10.69 6.98 9.44
C TYR A 136 10.24 7.88 10.59
N PRO A 137 10.92 9.01 10.83
CA PRO A 137 10.45 10.01 11.77
C PRO A 137 9.26 10.76 11.21
N ILE A 138 8.25 11.00 12.03
CA ILE A 138 7.04 11.75 11.69
C ILE A 138 6.86 12.83 12.73
N ARG A 139 6.83 14.09 12.30
CA ARG A 139 6.48 15.21 13.16
C ARG A 139 4.98 15.42 13.14
N VAL A 140 4.37 15.25 14.29
CA VAL A 140 2.95 15.39 14.52
C VAL A 140 2.67 16.81 15.02
N LYS A 141 1.74 17.52 14.36
CA LYS A 141 1.33 18.87 14.75
C LYS A 141 -0.15 18.86 15.08
N PHE A 142 -0.48 19.26 16.30
CA PHE A 142 -1.86 19.34 16.77
C PHE A 142 -2.41 20.76 16.56
N PRO A 143 -3.48 20.94 15.76
CA PRO A 143 -4.16 22.22 15.65
C PRO A 143 -4.68 22.70 17.01
N PRO A 144 -4.94 24.00 17.22
CA PRO A 144 -5.57 24.50 18.43
C PRO A 144 -6.88 23.75 18.73
N ASN A 145 -7.10 23.39 19.99
CA ASN A 145 -8.30 22.68 20.47
C ASN A 145 -8.54 21.29 19.85
N VAL A 146 -7.51 20.69 19.24
CA VAL A 146 -7.56 19.32 18.72
C VAL A 146 -6.55 18.48 19.49
N GLU A 147 -7.01 17.45 20.16
CA GLU A 147 -6.16 16.55 20.96
C GLU A 147 -6.01 15.17 20.32
N LYS A 148 -6.82 14.85 19.30
CA LYS A 148 -6.69 13.61 18.50
C LYS A 148 -6.62 13.96 17.02
N ILE A 149 -5.65 13.39 16.34
CA ILE A 149 -5.51 13.51 14.88
C ILE A 149 -5.35 12.13 14.25
N HIS A 150 -5.86 12.02 13.03
CA HIS A 150 -5.57 10.91 12.13
C HIS A 150 -4.59 11.39 11.07
N LEU A 151 -3.57 10.60 10.78
CA LEU A 151 -2.58 10.91 9.76
C LEU A 151 -2.16 9.64 8.99
N THR A 152 -1.69 9.84 7.78
CA THR A 152 -1.09 8.79 6.96
C THR A 152 0.36 9.16 6.69
N SER A 153 1.26 8.19 6.76
CA SER A 153 2.67 8.41 6.44
C SER A 153 2.85 8.84 4.97
N ALA A 154 4.00 9.39 4.65
CA ALA A 154 4.43 9.47 3.25
C ALA A 154 4.50 8.05 2.65
N GLU A 155 4.46 7.97 1.33
CA GLU A 155 4.67 6.73 0.60
C GLU A 155 6.07 6.17 0.84
N ILE A 156 6.13 4.89 1.16
CA ILE A 156 7.37 4.17 1.49
C ILE A 156 7.64 3.18 0.35
N PRO A 157 8.58 3.49 -0.56
CA PRO A 157 8.91 2.60 -1.65
C PRO A 157 9.80 1.44 -1.16
N LEU A 158 9.44 0.24 -1.61
CA LEU A 158 10.16 -1.00 -1.38
C LEU A 158 10.43 -1.68 -2.73
N LEU A 159 11.62 -2.21 -2.90
CA LEU A 159 12.00 -2.99 -4.08
C LEU A 159 12.30 -4.42 -3.64
N LEU A 160 11.48 -5.36 -4.10
CA LEU A 160 11.56 -6.76 -3.69
C LEU A 160 11.99 -7.62 -4.88
N PRO A 161 13.14 -8.31 -4.81
CA PRO A 161 13.56 -9.25 -5.85
C PRO A 161 12.54 -10.37 -6.00
N VAL A 162 12.19 -10.73 -7.24
CA VAL A 162 11.29 -11.85 -7.55
C VAL A 162 11.86 -12.70 -8.67
N SER A 163 11.50 -13.99 -8.67
CA SER A 163 11.89 -14.95 -9.70
C SER A 163 10.75 -15.93 -9.96
N ALA A 164 10.96 -16.95 -10.79
CA ALA A 164 10.01 -18.02 -11.00
C ALA A 164 9.71 -18.80 -9.72
N GLU A 165 10.72 -18.93 -8.84
CA GLU A 165 10.64 -19.66 -7.57
C GLU A 165 10.28 -18.76 -6.38
N LEU A 166 10.52 -17.46 -6.50
CA LEU A 166 10.34 -16.47 -5.42
C LEU A 166 9.32 -15.42 -5.83
N SER A 167 8.07 -15.62 -5.47
CA SER A 167 7.00 -14.66 -5.73
C SER A 167 6.93 -13.57 -4.66
N GLY A 168 6.28 -12.44 -4.97
CA GLY A 168 6.04 -11.38 -4.00
C GLY A 168 5.27 -11.84 -2.74
N ALA A 169 4.40 -12.86 -2.87
CA ALA A 169 3.68 -13.43 -1.73
C ALA A 169 4.55 -14.15 -0.68
N ALA A 170 5.82 -14.46 -1.03
CA ALA A 170 6.79 -15.02 -0.09
C ALA A 170 7.32 -13.98 0.91
N TYR A 171 7.14 -12.70 0.60
CA TYR A 171 7.53 -11.61 1.48
C TYR A 171 6.40 -11.20 2.42
N ALA A 172 6.78 -10.69 3.59
CA ALA A 172 5.87 -9.96 4.46
C ALA A 172 6.46 -8.56 4.74
N VAL A 173 5.59 -7.56 4.72
CA VAL A 173 5.91 -6.18 5.07
C VAL A 173 5.23 -5.88 6.39
N THR A 174 5.99 -5.50 7.40
CA THR A 174 5.47 -5.26 8.75
C THR A 174 5.80 -3.85 9.19
N ALA A 175 4.80 -3.10 9.64
CA ALA A 175 4.96 -1.79 10.25
C ALA A 175 4.79 -1.84 11.76
N GLY A 176 5.43 -0.89 12.45
CA GLY A 176 5.31 -0.70 13.91
C GLY A 176 5.88 0.63 14.34
N PHE A 177 5.58 1.05 15.57
CA PHE A 177 6.30 2.14 16.22
C PHE A 177 7.71 1.68 16.58
N GLN A 178 8.70 2.55 16.37
CA GLN A 178 10.04 2.34 16.89
C GLN A 178 10.06 2.72 18.37
N LEU A 179 9.72 1.77 19.21
CA LEU A 179 9.58 1.96 20.65
C LEU A 179 10.95 1.93 21.35
N THR A 180 11.05 2.69 22.45
CA THR A 180 12.09 2.49 23.45
C THR A 180 11.81 1.20 24.25
N PRO A 181 12.79 0.66 24.98
CA PRO A 181 12.56 -0.50 25.85
C PRO A 181 11.40 -0.28 26.84
N ASP A 182 11.33 0.89 27.46
CA ASP A 182 10.28 1.24 28.42
C ASP A 182 8.87 1.29 27.78
N GLU A 183 8.77 1.89 26.58
CA GLU A 183 7.52 1.94 25.82
C GLU A 183 7.06 0.52 25.39
N LEU A 184 8.01 -0.33 25.01
CA LEU A 184 7.73 -1.72 24.68
C LEU A 184 7.25 -2.54 25.88
N ASP A 185 7.86 -2.34 27.03
CA ASP A 185 7.46 -3.02 28.26
C ASP A 185 6.05 -2.59 28.72
N ILE A 186 5.68 -1.32 28.52
CA ILE A 186 4.31 -0.83 28.75
C ILE A 186 3.31 -1.58 27.86
N ASN A 187 3.60 -1.73 26.57
CA ASN A 187 2.73 -2.45 25.64
C ASN A 187 2.56 -3.91 26.04
N ARG A 188 3.66 -4.58 26.39
CA ARG A 188 3.64 -5.98 26.80
C ARG A 188 2.85 -6.19 28.11
N ALA A 189 2.96 -5.27 29.05
CA ALA A 189 2.23 -5.33 30.30
C ALA A 189 0.70 -5.12 30.14
N ARG A 190 0.28 -4.38 29.10
CA ARG A 190 -1.14 -4.13 28.80
C ARG A 190 -1.84 -5.28 28.07
N ARG A 191 -1.08 -6.18 27.47
CA ARG A 191 -1.66 -7.33 26.77
C ARG A 191 -2.02 -8.43 27.74
N PRO A 192 -3.27 -8.93 27.72
CA PRO A 192 -3.60 -10.15 28.45
C PRO A 192 -2.80 -11.32 27.82
N ARG A 193 -2.21 -12.12 28.67
CA ARG A 193 -1.52 -13.37 28.30
C ARG A 193 -2.52 -14.46 27.97
#